data_214b8ea9698ec69554ef74ce0cc6889d
#
_entry.id   214b8ea9698ec69554ef74ce0cc6889d
#
_cell.length_a   1.000
_cell.length_b   1.000
_cell.length_c   1.000
_cell.angle_alpha   90.00
_cell.angle_beta   90.00
_cell.angle_gamma   90.00
#
_symmetry.space_group_name_H-M   'P 1'
#
loop_
_entity.id
_entity.type
_entity.pdbx_description
1 polymer ?
#
loop_
_entity_poly.entity_id
_entity_poly.type
_entity_poly.pdbx_seq_one_letter_code
_entity_poly.pdbx_strand_id
1 'polypeptide(L)'
;MNSAIARICALAALVTFGTFGAQAAPLQCLAPAKPGGGMAVTCKLIQKGLQIPAVAEAQEGSLKISYLPGGIGAVAWNSIVSQRRAEADTLVAFSGGSLMNLAQGKYGDADVSNVRWVAAIGVDYGMIAVRHDSPYKTLRDLLAALKKNPAQVTIGAAGTVGSQDWLKISMLARQSQIDPKTLRFVALEGGGEAFTALRAGHVQVVSGDASEATLHSLDGEIRILAVLSEQRLPGALAQVPTAREQGLAVSWPIIRGVYVGPEVSDAAYQHWVKRFDAMMATPEFTQLRAATGLSSFAMSGDQLTAYIKKTVEDYRKQSDQLGLIR
;
A
#
# COMPACT_ATOMS: atom_id res chain seq x y z
N MET A 1 61.01 -53.39 46.54
CA MET A 1 61.16 -52.06 47.18
C MET A 1 61.10 -51.02 46.08
N ASN A 2 60.23 -50.06 46.21
CA ASN A 2 59.93 -48.82 45.49
C ASN A 2 58.64 -48.81 44.71
N SER A 3 57.70 -48.31 45.45
CA SER A 3 56.38 -47.86 44.95
C SER A 3 56.50 -46.53 44.22
N ALA A 4 55.91 -46.44 43.03
CA ALA A 4 55.71 -45.16 42.30
C ALA A 4 54.24 -44.92 42.24
N ILE A 5 53.78 -43.87 42.93
CA ILE A 5 52.39 -43.40 43.02
C ILE A 5 52.14 -42.55 41.73
N ALA A 6 51.24 -43.05 40.86
CA ALA A 6 50.73 -42.29 39.70
C ALA A 6 49.61 -41.31 40.15
N ARG A 7 49.87 -40.02 40.08
CA ARG A 7 48.85 -38.97 40.27
C ARG A 7 48.08 -38.76 38.97
N ILE A 8 46.81 -39.15 38.96
CA ILE A 8 45.86 -38.84 37.87
C ILE A 8 45.31 -37.42 38.11
N CYS A 9 45.75 -36.45 37.29
CA CYS A 9 45.13 -35.12 37.23
C CYS A 9 43.88 -35.23 36.34
N ALA A 10 42.69 -35.17 36.95
CA ALA A 10 41.45 -34.99 36.21
C ALA A 10 41.30 -33.54 35.84
N LEU A 11 41.46 -33.22 34.52
CA LEU A 11 41.09 -31.92 33.97
C LEU A 11 39.57 -31.91 33.76
N ALA A 12 38.85 -31.16 34.59
CA ALA A 12 37.45 -30.85 34.35
C ALA A 12 37.35 -29.75 33.31
N ALA A 13 36.99 -30.11 32.08
CA ALA A 13 36.66 -29.13 31.02
C ALA A 13 35.31 -28.49 31.32
N LEU A 14 35.29 -27.25 31.80
CA LEU A 14 34.09 -26.42 31.86
C LEU A 14 33.68 -26.07 30.40
N VAL A 15 32.67 -26.76 29.89
CA VAL A 15 31.98 -26.34 28.66
C VAL A 15 31.03 -25.20 29.04
N THR A 16 31.49 -23.97 28.80
CA THR A 16 30.60 -22.79 28.84
C THR A 16 29.67 -22.84 27.63
N PHE A 17 28.43 -23.25 27.84
CA PHE A 17 27.36 -23.01 26.88
C PHE A 17 27.13 -21.50 26.80
N GLY A 18 27.76 -20.88 25.79
CA GLY A 18 27.41 -19.52 25.41
C GLY A 18 25.96 -19.53 24.94
N THR A 19 25.09 -18.90 25.70
CA THR A 19 23.74 -18.56 25.23
C THR A 19 23.91 -17.59 24.03
N PHE A 20 23.85 -18.10 22.81
CA PHE A 20 23.60 -17.25 21.63
C PHE A 20 22.25 -16.61 21.88
N GLY A 21 22.25 -15.39 22.38
CA GLY A 21 21.06 -14.54 22.38
C GLY A 21 20.59 -14.45 20.93
N ALA A 22 19.44 -15.02 20.62
CA ALA A 22 18.78 -14.83 19.35
C ALA A 22 18.56 -13.31 19.22
N GLN A 23 19.35 -12.65 18.36
CA GLN A 23 19.19 -11.24 18.07
C GLN A 23 17.83 -11.10 17.39
N ALA A 24 16.89 -10.43 18.04
CA ALA A 24 15.57 -10.19 17.46
C ALA A 24 15.75 -9.60 16.06
N ALA A 25 15.02 -10.12 15.10
CA ALA A 25 15.04 -9.57 13.74
C ALA A 25 14.63 -8.09 13.79
N PRO A 26 15.28 -7.22 13.01
CA PRO A 26 14.95 -5.80 13.06
C PRO A 26 13.50 -5.59 12.60
N LEU A 27 12.76 -4.82 13.36
CA LEU A 27 11.41 -4.40 13.01
C LEU A 27 11.38 -3.78 11.61
N GLN A 28 10.52 -4.28 10.73
CA GLN A 28 10.42 -3.79 9.35
C GLN A 28 8.98 -3.63 8.88
N CYS A 29 8.80 -2.65 7.99
CA CYS A 29 7.61 -2.53 7.15
C CYS A 29 7.99 -2.91 5.71
N LEU A 30 7.43 -3.99 5.22
CA LEU A 30 7.60 -4.44 3.84
C LEU A 30 6.58 -3.74 2.95
N ALA A 31 7.06 -2.95 2.01
CA ALA A 31 6.25 -2.34 0.96
C ALA A 31 6.27 -3.24 -0.29
N PRO A 32 5.14 -3.84 -0.70
CA PRO A 32 5.06 -4.73 -1.88
C PRO A 32 5.01 -3.95 -3.19
N ALA A 33 5.95 -3.04 -3.39
CA ALA A 33 6.09 -2.18 -4.56
C ALA A 33 7.50 -1.59 -4.63
N LYS A 34 7.83 -0.90 -5.73
CA LYS A 34 9.02 -0.03 -5.82
C LYS A 34 8.84 1.21 -4.93
N PRO A 35 9.95 1.88 -4.52
CA PRO A 35 9.87 3.14 -3.76
C PRO A 35 9.02 4.21 -4.46
N GLY A 36 8.43 5.13 -3.67
CA GLY A 36 7.70 6.29 -4.18
C GLY A 36 6.21 6.08 -4.42
N GLY A 37 5.69 4.85 -4.25
CA GLY A 37 4.27 4.53 -4.36
C GLY A 37 3.55 4.55 -3.01
N GLY A 38 2.22 4.33 -3.02
CA GLY A 38 1.35 4.36 -1.84
C GLY A 38 1.72 3.37 -0.75
N MET A 39 2.30 2.20 -1.09
CA MET A 39 2.81 1.26 -0.10
C MET A 39 3.99 1.86 0.68
N ALA A 40 4.87 2.61 0.00
CA ALA A 40 5.97 3.34 0.64
C ALA A 40 5.44 4.47 1.54
N VAL A 41 4.39 5.18 1.11
CA VAL A 41 3.70 6.20 1.93
C VAL A 41 3.13 5.57 3.19
N THR A 42 2.46 4.42 3.07
CA THR A 42 1.91 3.66 4.20
C THR A 42 3.00 3.30 5.21
N CYS A 43 4.10 2.68 4.76
CA CYS A 43 5.22 2.31 5.63
C CYS A 43 5.89 3.53 6.29
N LYS A 44 6.06 4.64 5.56
CA LYS A 44 6.62 5.88 6.12
C LYS A 44 5.72 6.50 7.19
N LEU A 45 4.40 6.46 6.98
CA LEU A 45 3.44 6.96 7.97
C LEU A 45 3.49 6.12 9.26
N ILE A 46 3.54 4.79 9.13
CA ILE A 46 3.68 3.87 10.26
C ILE A 46 5.02 4.09 10.98
N GLN A 47 6.11 4.21 10.24
CA GLN A 47 7.44 4.47 10.81
C GLN A 47 7.43 5.71 11.70
N LYS A 48 6.82 6.81 11.26
CA LYS A 48 6.67 8.03 12.05
C LYS A 48 5.68 7.86 13.21
N GLY A 49 4.56 7.16 12.96
CA GLY A 49 3.53 6.92 13.96
C GLY A 49 4.03 6.11 15.16
N LEU A 50 4.84 5.07 14.92
CA LEU A 50 5.42 4.24 15.97
C LEU A 50 6.50 4.95 16.79
N GLN A 51 6.99 6.12 16.34
CA GLN A 51 7.92 6.98 17.07
C GLN A 51 7.22 8.02 17.96
N ILE A 52 5.89 8.11 17.94
CA ILE A 52 5.13 9.00 18.83
C ILE A 52 5.41 8.56 20.28
N PRO A 53 5.79 9.48 21.20
CA PRO A 53 6.21 9.10 22.56
C PRO A 53 5.20 8.24 23.33
N ALA A 54 3.90 8.45 23.10
CA ALA A 54 2.83 7.66 23.72
C ALA A 54 2.72 6.21 23.18
N VAL A 55 3.43 5.86 22.10
CA VAL A 55 3.35 4.58 21.39
C VAL A 55 4.71 3.89 21.28
N ALA A 56 5.79 4.70 21.33
CA ALA A 56 7.16 4.21 21.18
C ALA A 56 7.57 3.26 22.32
N GLU A 57 8.21 2.16 21.96
CA GLU A 57 8.74 1.20 22.92
C GLU A 57 10.24 1.43 23.14
N ALA A 58 10.66 1.51 24.41
CA ALA A 58 12.00 1.97 24.80
C ALA A 58 13.16 1.11 24.27
N GLN A 59 12.91 -0.15 23.91
CA GLN A 59 13.93 -1.08 23.42
C GLN A 59 13.83 -1.37 21.91
N GLU A 60 12.89 -0.73 21.24
CA GLU A 60 12.64 -0.96 19.82
C GLU A 60 13.47 -0.01 18.95
N GLY A 61 14.24 -0.60 18.04
CA GLY A 61 14.94 0.18 17.02
C GLY A 61 13.94 0.83 16.04
N SER A 62 14.40 1.81 15.27
CA SER A 62 13.56 2.43 14.22
C SER A 62 13.06 1.36 13.22
N LEU A 63 11.76 1.38 12.91
CA LEU A 63 11.15 0.55 11.88
C LEU A 63 11.88 0.75 10.55
N LYS A 64 12.46 -0.30 9.97
CA LYS A 64 13.09 -0.28 8.66
C LYS A 64 12.04 -0.44 7.57
N ILE A 65 12.16 0.32 6.48
CA ILE A 65 11.29 0.15 5.30
C ILE A 65 12.06 -0.67 4.27
N SER A 66 11.49 -1.80 3.89
CA SER A 66 12.01 -2.67 2.82
C SER A 66 11.02 -2.73 1.66
N TYR A 67 11.51 -3.04 0.46
CA TYR A 67 10.73 -3.08 -0.76
C TYR A 67 10.85 -4.45 -1.41
N LEU A 68 9.70 -5.04 -1.76
CA LEU A 68 9.66 -6.31 -2.48
C LEU A 68 8.64 -6.19 -3.63
N PRO A 69 9.02 -5.57 -4.75
CA PRO A 69 8.17 -5.46 -5.93
C PRO A 69 8.01 -6.80 -6.63
N GLY A 70 7.01 -6.90 -7.48
CA GLY A 70 6.77 -8.05 -8.35
C GLY A 70 5.31 -8.50 -8.33
N GLY A 71 4.72 -8.64 -9.52
CA GLY A 71 3.35 -9.10 -9.71
C GLY A 71 2.31 -8.28 -8.97
N ILE A 72 2.53 -6.95 -8.83
CA ILE A 72 1.63 -6.05 -8.10
C ILE A 72 1.35 -6.53 -6.66
N GLY A 73 2.42 -6.98 -5.98
CA GLY A 73 2.38 -7.46 -4.60
C GLY A 73 2.28 -8.98 -4.45
N ALA A 74 2.11 -9.75 -5.52
CA ALA A 74 2.02 -11.22 -5.45
C ALA A 74 3.31 -11.85 -4.88
N VAL A 75 4.48 -11.33 -5.26
CA VAL A 75 5.78 -11.83 -4.76
C VAL A 75 5.88 -11.64 -3.25
N ALA A 76 5.53 -10.45 -2.74
CA ALA A 76 5.55 -10.18 -1.30
C ALA A 76 4.51 -11.03 -0.56
N TRP A 77 3.29 -11.15 -1.09
CA TRP A 77 2.26 -12.02 -0.53
C TRP A 77 2.75 -13.45 -0.38
N ASN A 78 3.24 -14.04 -1.48
CA ASN A 78 3.72 -15.42 -1.48
C ASN A 78 4.92 -15.62 -0.54
N SER A 79 5.84 -14.66 -0.46
CA SER A 79 6.96 -14.72 0.50
C SER A 79 6.45 -14.80 1.94
N ILE A 80 5.45 -14.02 2.31
CA ILE A 80 4.88 -14.01 3.66
C ILE A 80 4.14 -15.31 3.95
N VAL A 81 3.26 -15.75 3.06
CA VAL A 81 2.39 -16.92 3.33
C VAL A 81 3.12 -18.26 3.22
N SER A 82 4.29 -18.32 2.56
CA SER A 82 5.03 -19.56 2.36
C SER A 82 6.36 -19.64 3.12
N GLN A 83 7.09 -18.51 3.26
CA GLN A 83 8.46 -18.52 3.79
C GLN A 83 8.60 -17.79 5.14
N ARG A 84 7.83 -16.71 5.35
CA ARG A 84 7.98 -15.80 6.48
C ARG A 84 6.74 -15.80 7.38
N ARG A 85 6.14 -16.97 7.53
CA ARG A 85 4.80 -17.18 8.12
C ARG A 85 4.66 -16.73 9.57
N ALA A 86 5.73 -16.90 10.38
CA ALA A 86 5.75 -16.61 11.82
C ALA A 86 6.56 -15.35 12.18
N GLU A 87 7.00 -14.54 11.20
CA GLU A 87 7.80 -13.34 11.45
C GLU A 87 6.94 -12.23 12.06
N ALA A 88 6.95 -12.12 13.38
CA ALA A 88 6.17 -11.12 14.12
C ALA A 88 6.63 -9.67 13.89
N ASP A 89 7.93 -9.47 13.58
CA ASP A 89 8.55 -8.15 13.39
C ASP A 89 8.46 -7.65 11.94
N THR A 90 7.70 -8.35 11.07
CA THR A 90 7.47 -7.96 9.69
C THR A 90 6.02 -7.54 9.48
N LEU A 91 5.79 -6.25 9.43
CA LEU A 91 4.54 -5.65 8.98
C LEU A 91 4.54 -5.51 7.46
N VAL A 92 3.48 -5.90 6.78
CA VAL A 92 3.37 -5.80 5.31
C VAL A 92 2.29 -4.82 4.93
N ALA A 93 2.64 -3.80 4.16
CA ALA A 93 1.68 -2.80 3.70
C ALA A 93 0.68 -3.39 2.70
N PHE A 94 -0.59 -2.99 2.80
CA PHE A 94 -1.63 -3.32 1.83
C PHE A 94 -2.49 -2.10 1.49
N SER A 95 -3.24 -2.22 0.41
CA SER A 95 -4.22 -1.22 -0.01
C SER A 95 -5.48 -1.87 -0.58
N GLY A 96 -6.49 -1.08 -0.89
CA GLY A 96 -7.65 -1.53 -1.65
C GLY A 96 -7.28 -2.25 -2.95
N GLY A 97 -6.16 -1.85 -3.60
CA GLY A 97 -5.61 -2.55 -4.77
C GLY A 97 -5.14 -3.96 -4.48
N SER A 98 -4.55 -4.21 -3.31
CA SER A 98 -4.19 -5.56 -2.87
C SER A 98 -5.43 -6.45 -2.70
N LEU A 99 -6.50 -5.89 -2.12
CA LEU A 99 -7.77 -6.60 -1.92
C LEU A 99 -8.45 -6.91 -3.27
N MET A 100 -8.35 -6.00 -4.23
CA MET A 100 -8.83 -6.23 -5.59
C MET A 100 -8.05 -7.33 -6.30
N ASN A 101 -6.74 -7.37 -6.14
CA ASN A 101 -5.90 -8.44 -6.71
C ASN A 101 -6.23 -9.81 -6.10
N LEU A 102 -6.50 -9.89 -4.79
CA LEU A 102 -7.04 -11.08 -4.13
C LEU A 102 -8.38 -11.49 -4.73
N ALA A 103 -9.31 -10.54 -4.86
CA ALA A 103 -10.64 -10.78 -5.42
C ALA A 103 -10.59 -11.34 -6.85
N GLN A 104 -9.61 -10.90 -7.63
CA GLN A 104 -9.39 -11.32 -9.04
C GLN A 104 -8.52 -12.56 -9.20
N GLY A 105 -8.08 -13.21 -8.11
CA GLY A 105 -7.20 -14.38 -8.16
C GLY A 105 -5.78 -14.09 -8.68
N LYS A 106 -5.34 -12.83 -8.69
CA LYS A 106 -3.99 -12.46 -9.18
C LYS A 106 -2.85 -12.89 -8.28
N TYR A 107 -3.15 -13.33 -7.07
CA TYR A 107 -2.18 -13.92 -6.13
C TYR A 107 -2.25 -15.45 -6.10
N GLY A 108 -2.80 -16.10 -7.16
CA GLY A 108 -3.05 -17.53 -7.22
C GLY A 108 -4.22 -17.93 -6.30
N ASP A 109 -4.08 -19.07 -5.59
CA ASP A 109 -5.10 -19.59 -4.67
C ASP A 109 -5.17 -18.82 -3.33
N ALA A 110 -4.69 -17.57 -3.32
CA ALA A 110 -4.66 -16.75 -2.11
C ALA A 110 -6.06 -16.36 -1.64
N ASP A 111 -6.25 -16.43 -0.32
CA ASP A 111 -7.47 -16.05 0.37
C ASP A 111 -7.19 -15.04 1.49
N VAL A 112 -8.20 -14.27 1.87
CA VAL A 112 -8.11 -13.28 2.95
C VAL A 112 -7.68 -13.86 4.29
N SER A 113 -7.91 -15.17 4.52
CA SER A 113 -7.53 -15.90 5.72
C SER A 113 -6.05 -16.35 5.72
N ASN A 114 -5.33 -16.19 4.61
CA ASN A 114 -3.91 -16.58 4.54
C ASN A 114 -2.96 -15.63 5.24
N VAL A 115 -3.45 -14.56 5.83
CA VAL A 115 -2.67 -13.59 6.60
C VAL A 115 -3.49 -13.09 7.80
N ARG A 116 -2.86 -12.39 8.71
CA ARG A 116 -3.52 -11.76 9.87
C ARG A 116 -3.55 -10.24 9.66
N TRP A 117 -4.73 -9.68 9.45
CA TRP A 117 -4.94 -8.26 9.20
C TRP A 117 -4.83 -7.47 10.51
N VAL A 118 -3.84 -6.58 10.61
CA VAL A 118 -3.52 -5.87 11.86
C VAL A 118 -4.31 -4.58 11.98
N ALA A 119 -4.09 -3.65 11.06
CA ALA A 119 -4.75 -2.34 11.11
C ALA A 119 -4.90 -1.71 9.72
N ALA A 120 -6.01 -1.01 9.51
CA ALA A 120 -6.19 0.00 8.47
C ALA A 120 -6.08 1.39 9.12
N ILE A 121 -5.14 2.21 8.64
CA ILE A 121 -4.66 3.42 9.29
C ILE A 121 -5.16 4.71 8.63
N GLY A 122 -5.80 4.60 7.49
CA GLY A 122 -6.34 5.72 6.73
C GLY A 122 -6.97 5.29 5.44
N VAL A 123 -7.68 6.20 4.81
CA VAL A 123 -8.23 6.06 3.46
C VAL A 123 -7.58 7.09 2.54
N ASP A 124 -7.11 6.60 1.41
CA ASP A 124 -6.62 7.38 0.28
C ASP A 124 -7.74 7.51 -0.77
N TYR A 125 -7.53 8.32 -1.77
CA TYR A 125 -8.47 8.45 -2.88
C TYR A 125 -7.76 8.37 -4.22
N GLY A 126 -8.48 7.92 -5.24
CA GLY A 126 -7.98 7.97 -6.60
C GLY A 126 -7.74 9.40 -7.07
N MET A 127 -6.84 9.56 -8.04
CA MET A 127 -6.63 10.85 -8.71
C MET A 127 -6.23 10.64 -10.18
N ILE A 128 -6.31 11.72 -10.95
CA ILE A 128 -5.79 11.82 -12.32
C ILE A 128 -4.79 12.96 -12.37
N ALA A 129 -3.58 12.68 -12.86
CA ALA A 129 -2.51 13.67 -12.98
C ALA A 129 -1.89 13.70 -14.38
N VAL A 130 -1.33 14.84 -14.72
CA VAL A 130 -0.56 15.10 -15.94
C VAL A 130 0.71 15.88 -15.60
N ARG A 131 1.64 16.00 -16.54
CA ARG A 131 2.77 16.94 -16.38
C ARG A 131 2.25 18.38 -16.32
N HIS A 132 3.00 19.26 -15.66
CA HIS A 132 2.64 20.68 -15.54
C HIS A 132 2.48 21.37 -16.90
N ASP A 133 3.33 21.04 -17.87
CA ASP A 133 3.33 21.60 -19.23
C ASP A 133 2.27 20.99 -20.16
N SER A 134 1.52 19.97 -19.67
CA SER A 134 0.45 19.31 -20.44
C SER A 134 -0.58 20.32 -20.95
N PRO A 135 -1.12 20.12 -22.16
CA PRO A 135 -2.23 20.92 -22.69
C PRO A 135 -3.52 20.77 -21.89
N TYR A 136 -3.66 19.65 -21.13
CA TYR A 136 -4.85 19.38 -20.32
C TYR A 136 -4.75 20.16 -19.00
N LYS A 137 -5.67 21.12 -18.79
CA LYS A 137 -5.71 21.94 -17.57
C LYS A 137 -6.77 21.46 -16.59
N THR A 138 -7.78 20.76 -17.09
CA THR A 138 -8.90 20.17 -16.33
C THR A 138 -9.11 18.71 -16.71
N LEU A 139 -9.86 17.97 -15.89
CA LEU A 139 -10.29 16.62 -16.25
C LEU A 139 -11.17 16.61 -17.51
N ARG A 140 -11.97 17.68 -17.70
CA ARG A 140 -12.81 17.83 -18.90
C ARG A 140 -11.99 17.95 -20.17
N ASP A 141 -10.87 18.68 -20.16
CA ASP A 141 -9.97 18.81 -21.32
C ASP A 141 -9.41 17.44 -21.71
N LEU A 142 -8.95 16.67 -20.72
CA LEU A 142 -8.45 15.32 -20.94
C LEU A 142 -9.52 14.41 -21.53
N LEU A 143 -10.73 14.41 -20.99
CA LEU A 143 -11.81 13.55 -21.46
C LEU A 143 -12.30 13.96 -22.85
N ALA A 144 -12.30 15.25 -23.18
CA ALA A 144 -12.58 15.73 -24.54
C ALA A 144 -11.53 15.23 -25.54
N ALA A 145 -10.24 15.24 -25.16
CA ALA A 145 -9.17 14.69 -26.00
C ALA A 145 -9.30 13.17 -26.19
N LEU A 146 -9.58 12.44 -25.12
CA LEU A 146 -9.83 10.99 -25.15
C LEU A 146 -11.06 10.64 -26.01
N LYS A 147 -12.12 11.44 -25.95
CA LYS A 147 -13.32 11.23 -26.77
C LYS A 147 -13.04 11.43 -28.26
N LYS A 148 -12.16 12.39 -28.59
CA LYS A 148 -11.77 12.67 -29.98
C LYS A 148 -10.85 11.57 -30.54
N ASN A 149 -9.86 11.15 -29.78
CA ASN A 149 -8.93 10.07 -30.16
C ASN A 149 -8.31 9.40 -28.92
N PRO A 150 -8.92 8.32 -28.38
CA PRO A 150 -8.47 7.67 -27.17
C PRO A 150 -7.05 7.08 -27.28
N ALA A 151 -6.62 6.69 -28.48
CA ALA A 151 -5.31 6.09 -28.71
C ALA A 151 -4.15 7.11 -28.70
N GLN A 152 -4.43 8.42 -28.79
CA GLN A 152 -3.39 9.46 -28.75
C GLN A 152 -2.88 9.76 -27.35
N VAL A 153 -3.63 9.44 -26.30
CA VAL A 153 -3.26 9.73 -24.93
C VAL A 153 -2.80 8.46 -24.24
N THR A 154 -1.53 8.38 -23.91
CA THR A 154 -0.96 7.23 -23.20
C THR A 154 -1.18 7.42 -21.70
N ILE A 155 -1.90 6.48 -21.08
CA ILE A 155 -2.26 6.48 -19.67
C ILE A 155 -1.40 5.46 -18.93
N GLY A 156 -0.58 5.92 -17.98
CA GLY A 156 0.18 5.08 -17.07
C GLY A 156 -0.59 4.81 -15.79
N ALA A 157 -0.54 3.58 -15.31
CA ALA A 157 -1.17 3.20 -14.06
C ALA A 157 -0.49 1.97 -13.44
N ALA A 158 -0.59 1.82 -12.13
CA ALA A 158 -0.10 0.64 -11.45
C ALA A 158 -1.00 -0.57 -11.76
N GLY A 159 -0.36 -1.67 -12.16
CA GLY A 159 -1.02 -2.91 -12.48
C GLY A 159 -1.54 -3.02 -13.92
N THR A 160 -2.13 -4.14 -14.21
CA THR A 160 -2.67 -4.50 -15.53
C THR A 160 -4.10 -3.99 -15.71
N VAL A 161 -4.68 -4.23 -16.88
CA VAL A 161 -6.12 -4.07 -17.12
C VAL A 161 -6.91 -4.78 -16.01
N GLY A 162 -7.91 -4.09 -15.45
CA GLY A 162 -8.68 -4.55 -14.29
C GLY A 162 -8.05 -4.18 -12.94
N SER A 163 -6.86 -3.56 -12.89
CA SER A 163 -6.34 -2.99 -11.63
C SER A 163 -7.21 -1.83 -11.15
N GLN A 164 -7.07 -1.47 -9.87
CA GLN A 164 -7.79 -0.31 -9.33
C GLN A 164 -7.55 0.97 -10.14
N ASP A 165 -6.31 1.19 -10.60
CA ASP A 165 -5.95 2.40 -11.35
C ASP A 165 -6.53 2.40 -12.76
N TRP A 166 -6.58 1.23 -13.40
CA TRP A 166 -7.30 1.07 -14.65
C TRP A 166 -8.80 1.30 -14.47
N LEU A 167 -9.41 0.79 -13.39
CA LEU A 167 -10.83 0.98 -13.12
C LEU A 167 -11.20 2.45 -12.89
N LYS A 168 -10.36 3.23 -12.20
CA LYS A 168 -10.58 4.66 -11.98
C LYS A 168 -10.78 5.42 -13.30
N ILE A 169 -9.79 5.32 -14.20
CA ILE A 169 -9.88 5.99 -15.49
C ILE A 169 -10.97 5.39 -16.39
N SER A 170 -11.23 4.10 -16.29
CA SER A 170 -12.30 3.43 -17.04
C SER A 170 -13.68 3.91 -16.64
N MET A 171 -13.92 4.16 -15.34
CA MET A 171 -15.19 4.72 -14.86
C MET A 171 -15.39 6.15 -15.39
N LEU A 172 -14.35 6.98 -15.36
CA LEU A 172 -14.40 8.35 -15.91
C LEU A 172 -14.67 8.32 -17.42
N ALA A 173 -14.00 7.43 -18.15
CA ALA A 173 -14.21 7.24 -19.59
C ALA A 173 -15.64 6.82 -19.89
N ARG A 174 -16.18 5.81 -19.19
CA ARG A 174 -17.58 5.35 -19.38
C ARG A 174 -18.59 6.45 -19.15
N GLN A 175 -18.46 7.22 -18.05
CA GLN A 175 -19.36 8.36 -17.79
C GLN A 175 -19.28 9.44 -18.87
N SER A 176 -18.15 9.51 -19.59
CA SER A 176 -17.93 10.41 -20.72
C SER A 176 -18.28 9.77 -22.07
N GLN A 177 -18.91 8.57 -22.08
CA GLN A 177 -19.27 7.82 -23.28
C GLN A 177 -18.06 7.40 -24.13
N ILE A 178 -16.93 7.09 -23.48
CA ILE A 178 -15.72 6.55 -24.09
C ILE A 178 -15.62 5.07 -23.72
N ASP A 179 -15.40 4.18 -24.69
CA ASP A 179 -15.15 2.77 -24.41
C ASP A 179 -13.75 2.62 -23.78
N PRO A 180 -13.64 2.13 -22.51
CA PRO A 180 -12.36 1.95 -21.87
C PRO A 180 -11.39 1.00 -22.59
N LYS A 181 -11.90 0.10 -23.42
CA LYS A 181 -11.09 -0.83 -24.23
C LYS A 181 -10.28 -0.11 -25.33
N THR A 182 -10.67 1.11 -25.68
CA THR A 182 -9.97 1.91 -26.70
C THR A 182 -8.84 2.76 -26.11
N LEU A 183 -8.74 2.84 -24.78
CA LEU A 183 -7.71 3.62 -24.12
C LEU A 183 -6.32 2.99 -24.30
N ARG A 184 -5.33 3.82 -24.63
CA ARG A 184 -3.93 3.39 -24.67
C ARG A 184 -3.36 3.36 -23.26
N PHE A 185 -3.28 2.16 -22.72
CA PHE A 185 -2.89 1.91 -21.32
C PHE A 185 -1.48 1.30 -21.23
N VAL A 186 -0.66 1.81 -20.32
CA VAL A 186 0.67 1.28 -19.96
C VAL A 186 0.63 0.79 -18.52
N ALA A 187 0.81 -0.52 -18.37
CA ALA A 187 0.90 -1.18 -17.07
C ALA A 187 2.29 -0.96 -16.46
N LEU A 188 2.35 -0.48 -15.23
CA LEU A 188 3.56 -0.20 -14.47
C LEU A 188 3.51 -0.96 -13.13
N GLU A 189 4.66 -1.18 -12.50
CA GLU A 189 4.75 -2.01 -11.28
C GLU A 189 4.15 -1.31 -10.04
N GLY A 190 4.02 0.01 -10.05
CA GLY A 190 3.45 0.77 -8.95
C GLY A 190 3.39 2.26 -9.25
N GLY A 191 2.73 3.02 -8.37
CA GLY A 191 2.54 4.46 -8.55
C GLY A 191 3.85 5.24 -8.67
N GLY A 192 4.89 4.90 -7.90
CA GLY A 192 6.21 5.54 -8.02
C GLY A 192 6.82 5.43 -9.42
N GLU A 193 6.66 4.27 -10.09
CA GLU A 193 7.09 4.08 -11.47
C GLU A 193 6.19 4.86 -12.44
N ALA A 194 4.88 4.92 -12.18
CA ALA A 194 3.94 5.67 -13.00
C ALA A 194 4.25 7.16 -13.01
N PHE A 195 4.55 7.75 -11.86
CA PHE A 195 4.97 9.16 -11.77
C PHE A 195 6.34 9.40 -12.40
N THR A 196 7.28 8.47 -12.29
CA THR A 196 8.56 8.55 -13.00
C THR A 196 8.36 8.56 -14.51
N ALA A 197 7.51 7.67 -15.03
CA ALA A 197 7.16 7.62 -16.46
C ALA A 197 6.43 8.89 -16.94
N LEU A 198 5.58 9.48 -16.09
CA LEU A 198 4.92 10.75 -16.37
C LEU A 198 5.92 11.89 -16.53
N ARG A 199 6.84 12.04 -15.58
CA ARG A 199 7.88 13.08 -15.61
C ARG A 199 8.79 12.95 -16.82
N ALA A 200 9.18 11.71 -17.16
CA ALA A 200 9.98 11.41 -18.34
C ALA A 200 9.23 11.59 -19.68
N GLY A 201 7.90 11.84 -19.64
CA GLY A 201 7.08 11.97 -20.85
C GLY A 201 6.75 10.64 -21.55
N HIS A 202 7.05 9.50 -20.94
CA HIS A 202 6.72 8.18 -21.48
C HIS A 202 5.20 7.92 -21.45
N VAL A 203 4.50 8.52 -20.49
CA VAL A 203 3.04 8.57 -20.45
C VAL A 203 2.59 10.02 -20.30
N GLN A 204 1.40 10.36 -20.80
CA GLN A 204 0.85 11.71 -20.72
C GLN A 204 -0.06 11.91 -19.51
N VAL A 205 -0.62 10.84 -18.99
CA VAL A 205 -1.57 10.82 -17.87
C VAL A 205 -1.18 9.74 -16.90
N VAL A 206 -1.35 9.99 -15.61
CA VAL A 206 -1.31 8.96 -14.56
C VAL A 206 -2.68 8.88 -13.90
N SER A 207 -3.22 7.65 -13.84
CA SER A 207 -4.29 7.26 -12.95
C SER A 207 -3.66 6.58 -11.74
N GLY A 208 -3.78 7.17 -10.56
CA GLY A 208 -3.08 6.71 -9.36
C GLY A 208 -3.79 7.15 -8.08
N ASP A 209 -3.04 7.35 -7.01
CA ASP A 209 -3.54 7.66 -5.69
C ASP A 209 -3.14 9.08 -5.24
N ALA A 210 -4.02 9.74 -4.49
CA ALA A 210 -3.84 11.14 -4.09
C ALA A 210 -2.61 11.34 -3.17
N SER A 211 -2.33 10.41 -2.27
CA SER A 211 -1.14 10.47 -1.41
C SER A 211 0.17 10.37 -2.19
N GLU A 212 0.20 9.58 -3.27
CA GLU A 212 1.34 9.49 -4.18
C GLU A 212 1.53 10.82 -4.94
N ALA A 213 0.42 11.35 -5.46
CA ALA A 213 0.44 12.63 -6.16
C ALA A 213 0.91 13.77 -5.26
N THR A 214 0.51 13.80 -3.98
CA THR A 214 1.02 14.75 -2.99
C THR A 214 2.54 14.67 -2.87
N LEU A 215 3.09 13.45 -2.78
CA LEU A 215 4.55 13.23 -2.70
C LEU A 215 5.28 13.73 -3.95
N HIS A 216 4.70 13.51 -5.14
CA HIS A 216 5.33 13.80 -6.43
C HIS A 216 5.02 15.18 -7.00
N SER A 217 4.13 15.97 -6.38
CA SER A 217 3.78 17.32 -6.84
C SER A 217 4.54 18.45 -6.15
N LEU A 218 5.43 18.13 -5.19
CA LEU A 218 6.14 19.12 -4.38
C LEU A 218 7.06 20.05 -5.18
N ASP A 219 7.57 19.59 -6.31
CA ASP A 219 8.45 20.34 -7.21
C ASP A 219 7.71 21.12 -8.31
N GLY A 220 6.38 21.01 -8.36
CA GLY A 220 5.54 21.70 -9.36
C GLY A 220 5.58 21.09 -10.77
N GLU A 221 6.27 19.97 -11.00
CA GLU A 221 6.35 19.33 -12.32
C GLU A 221 5.05 18.61 -12.74
N ILE A 222 4.16 18.37 -11.78
CA ILE A 222 2.91 17.61 -11.96
C ILE A 222 1.71 18.49 -11.65
N ARG A 223 0.67 18.36 -12.45
CA ARG A 223 -0.66 18.93 -12.21
C ARG A 223 -1.65 17.81 -11.95
N ILE A 224 -2.34 17.86 -10.82
CA ILE A 224 -3.45 16.96 -10.51
C ILE A 224 -4.72 17.58 -11.09
N LEU A 225 -5.37 16.87 -12.02
CA LEU A 225 -6.58 17.35 -12.70
C LEU A 225 -7.84 17.15 -11.86
N ALA A 226 -7.88 16.08 -11.09
CA ALA A 226 -8.99 15.76 -10.19
C ALA A 226 -8.58 14.75 -9.13
N VAL A 227 -9.21 14.84 -7.96
CA VAL A 227 -9.30 13.75 -6.97
C VAL A 227 -10.63 13.03 -7.09
N LEU A 228 -10.63 11.72 -6.84
CA LEU A 228 -11.83 10.87 -6.91
C LEU A 228 -12.40 10.66 -5.51
N SER A 229 -12.75 11.75 -4.86
CA SER A 229 -13.38 11.82 -3.55
C SER A 229 -14.72 12.55 -3.62
N GLU A 230 -15.58 12.35 -2.63
CA GLU A 230 -16.88 13.04 -2.55
C GLU A 230 -16.71 14.57 -2.37
N GLN A 231 -15.68 14.96 -1.63
CA GLN A 231 -15.32 16.35 -1.33
C GLN A 231 -13.84 16.56 -1.59
N ARG A 232 -13.40 17.80 -1.73
CA ARG A 232 -11.98 18.13 -1.83
C ARG A 232 -11.20 17.61 -0.64
N LEU A 233 -10.00 17.13 -0.90
CA LEU A 233 -9.10 16.64 0.15
C LEU A 233 -8.45 17.82 0.88
N PRO A 234 -8.15 17.69 2.16
CA PRO A 234 -7.48 18.75 2.92
C PRO A 234 -5.98 18.90 2.58
N GLY A 235 -5.34 19.91 3.16
CA GLY A 235 -3.89 20.11 3.06
C GLY A 235 -3.42 20.50 1.67
N ALA A 236 -2.37 19.88 1.17
CA ALA A 236 -1.75 20.20 -0.13
C ALA A 236 -2.70 20.03 -1.33
N LEU A 237 -3.74 19.22 -1.18
CA LEU A 237 -4.72 18.93 -2.23
C LEU A 237 -6.01 19.77 -2.14
N ALA A 238 -6.11 20.71 -1.20
CA ALA A 238 -7.34 21.49 -0.95
C ALA A 238 -7.81 22.31 -2.16
N GLN A 239 -6.89 22.68 -3.06
CA GLN A 239 -7.21 23.43 -4.27
C GLN A 239 -7.51 22.53 -5.47
N VAL A 240 -7.28 21.21 -5.35
CA VAL A 240 -7.56 20.26 -6.43
C VAL A 240 -9.06 19.97 -6.47
N PRO A 241 -9.74 20.19 -7.62
CA PRO A 241 -11.16 19.88 -7.72
C PRO A 241 -11.42 18.38 -7.70
N THR A 242 -12.59 17.97 -7.22
CA THR A 242 -13.04 16.60 -7.36
C THR A 242 -13.51 16.33 -8.81
N ALA A 243 -13.57 15.04 -9.19
CA ALA A 243 -14.24 14.66 -10.43
C ALA A 243 -15.72 15.06 -10.42
N ARG A 244 -16.36 15.02 -9.25
CA ARG A 244 -17.76 15.41 -9.06
C ARG A 244 -18.02 16.90 -9.34
N GLU A 245 -17.13 17.78 -8.88
CA GLU A 245 -17.20 19.22 -9.20
C GLU A 245 -17.06 19.48 -10.71
N GLN A 246 -16.43 18.56 -11.44
CA GLN A 246 -16.28 18.62 -12.90
C GLN A 246 -17.38 17.85 -13.65
N GLY A 247 -18.43 17.39 -12.94
CA GLY A 247 -19.63 16.78 -13.52
C GLY A 247 -19.57 15.25 -13.67
N LEU A 248 -18.59 14.59 -13.02
CA LEU A 248 -18.38 13.14 -13.09
C LEU A 248 -18.57 12.50 -11.70
N ALA A 249 -19.64 11.76 -11.51
CA ALA A 249 -19.98 11.12 -10.23
C ALA A 249 -19.10 9.88 -9.98
N VAL A 250 -17.78 10.06 -9.91
CA VAL A 250 -16.81 9.00 -9.61
C VAL A 250 -16.14 9.28 -8.27
N SER A 251 -16.23 8.33 -7.36
CA SER A 251 -15.50 8.29 -6.09
C SER A 251 -14.76 6.95 -6.00
N TRP A 252 -13.51 6.99 -5.53
CA TRP A 252 -12.68 5.79 -5.40
C TRP A 252 -11.86 5.84 -4.13
N PRO A 253 -12.43 5.44 -2.98
CA PRO A 253 -11.71 5.33 -1.71
C PRO A 253 -10.80 4.09 -1.71
N ILE A 254 -9.65 4.21 -1.07
CA ILE A 254 -8.60 3.17 -1.01
C ILE A 254 -8.12 3.05 0.42
N ILE A 255 -8.49 1.99 1.12
CA ILE A 255 -7.95 1.76 2.46
C ILE A 255 -6.46 1.46 2.40
N ARG A 256 -5.73 1.91 3.43
CA ARG A 256 -4.30 1.70 3.63
C ARG A 256 -4.07 1.06 4.98
N GLY A 257 -3.27 0.01 5.03
CA GLY A 257 -3.02 -0.70 6.29
C GLY A 257 -1.88 -1.70 6.22
N VAL A 258 -1.81 -2.55 7.23
CA VAL A 258 -0.80 -3.60 7.34
C VAL A 258 -1.40 -4.93 7.80
N TYR A 259 -0.73 -6.00 7.39
CA TYR A 259 -0.96 -7.36 7.86
C TYR A 259 0.36 -8.01 8.28
N VAL A 260 0.27 -9.15 8.95
CA VAL A 260 1.38 -10.02 9.32
C VAL A 260 1.15 -11.45 8.82
N GLY A 261 2.17 -12.29 8.90
CA GLY A 261 2.10 -13.69 8.48
C GLY A 261 1.06 -14.52 9.25
N PRO A 262 0.57 -15.63 8.65
CA PRO A 262 -0.51 -16.44 9.22
C PRO A 262 -0.16 -17.15 10.52
N GLU A 263 1.11 -17.44 10.76
CA GLU A 263 1.61 -18.16 11.95
C GLU A 263 2.23 -17.25 13.02
N VAL A 264 2.10 -15.93 12.87
CA VAL A 264 2.43 -14.99 13.94
C VAL A 264 1.55 -15.32 15.16
N SER A 265 2.18 -15.48 16.32
CA SER A 265 1.47 -15.88 17.54
C SER A 265 0.36 -14.91 17.92
N ASP A 266 -0.66 -15.41 18.62
CA ASP A 266 -1.77 -14.56 19.08
C ASP A 266 -1.29 -13.43 19.98
N ALA A 267 -0.31 -13.69 20.83
CA ALA A 267 0.27 -12.66 21.70
C ALA A 267 0.91 -11.53 20.89
N ALA A 268 1.74 -11.85 19.88
CA ALA A 268 2.38 -10.85 19.03
C ALA A 268 1.36 -10.11 18.15
N TYR A 269 0.38 -10.81 17.60
CA TYR A 269 -0.70 -10.21 16.82
C TYR A 269 -1.52 -9.22 17.66
N GLN A 270 -1.97 -9.62 18.86
CA GLN A 270 -2.73 -8.73 19.74
C GLN A 270 -1.90 -7.56 20.25
N HIS A 271 -0.59 -7.75 20.45
CA HIS A 271 0.32 -6.65 20.74
C HIS A 271 0.30 -5.59 19.62
N TRP A 272 0.43 -6.02 18.35
CA TRP A 272 0.34 -5.12 17.20
C TRP A 272 -1.00 -4.41 17.12
N VAL A 273 -2.11 -5.14 17.25
CA VAL A 273 -3.47 -4.55 17.21
C VAL A 273 -3.59 -3.43 18.24
N LYS A 274 -3.26 -3.70 19.49
CA LYS A 274 -3.34 -2.70 20.58
C LYS A 274 -2.43 -1.50 20.32
N ARG A 275 -1.23 -1.74 19.81
CA ARG A 275 -0.27 -0.69 19.50
C ARG A 275 -0.74 0.23 18.38
N PHE A 276 -1.34 -0.34 17.32
CA PHE A 276 -1.96 0.44 16.25
C PHE A 276 -3.18 1.21 16.75
N ASP A 277 -4.02 0.62 17.60
CA ASP A 277 -5.17 1.31 18.19
C ASP A 277 -4.70 2.53 19.00
N ALA A 278 -3.70 2.35 19.86
CA ALA A 278 -3.11 3.44 20.63
C ALA A 278 -2.53 4.54 19.71
N MET A 279 -1.79 4.15 18.67
CA MET A 279 -1.23 5.08 17.68
C MET A 279 -2.31 5.90 16.99
N MET A 280 -3.34 5.23 16.46
CA MET A 280 -4.43 5.87 15.70
C MET A 280 -5.29 6.80 16.56
N ALA A 281 -5.32 6.62 17.88
CA ALA A 281 -6.03 7.47 18.83
C ALA A 281 -5.29 8.78 19.15
N THR A 282 -4.00 8.91 18.79
CA THR A 282 -3.23 10.13 19.11
C THR A 282 -3.53 11.29 18.15
N PRO A 283 -3.56 12.54 18.67
CA PRO A 283 -3.66 13.74 17.83
C PRO A 283 -2.48 13.86 16.85
N GLU A 284 -1.28 13.47 17.28
CA GLU A 284 -0.05 13.51 16.49
C GLU A 284 -0.17 12.61 15.25
N PHE A 285 -0.70 11.40 15.42
CA PHE A 285 -0.93 10.51 14.27
C PHE A 285 -1.98 11.07 13.31
N THR A 286 -3.02 11.73 13.83
CA THR A 286 -4.02 12.41 12.99
C THR A 286 -3.38 13.49 12.12
N GLN A 287 -2.44 14.27 12.67
CA GLN A 287 -1.68 15.28 11.91
C GLN A 287 -0.73 14.64 10.90
N LEU A 288 0.02 13.60 11.28
CA LEU A 288 0.90 12.85 10.37
C LEU A 288 0.13 12.26 9.20
N ARG A 289 -1.03 11.65 9.46
CA ARG A 289 -1.90 11.07 8.43
C ARG A 289 -2.39 12.15 7.46
N ALA A 290 -2.91 13.25 7.96
CA ALA A 290 -3.39 14.36 7.12
C ALA A 290 -2.26 14.96 6.27
N ALA A 291 -1.04 15.07 6.81
CA ALA A 291 0.13 15.57 6.07
C ALA A 291 0.56 14.64 4.91
N THR A 292 0.17 13.36 4.94
CA THR A 292 0.40 12.42 3.81
C THR A 292 -0.73 12.41 2.78
N GLY A 293 -1.76 13.24 2.95
CA GLY A 293 -2.94 13.26 2.06
C GLY A 293 -3.96 12.16 2.35
N LEU A 294 -3.80 11.41 3.44
CA LEU A 294 -4.75 10.37 3.85
C LEU A 294 -5.85 10.95 4.73
N SER A 295 -7.08 10.57 4.43
CA SER A 295 -8.25 10.88 5.24
C SER A 295 -8.40 9.91 6.43
N SER A 296 -9.22 10.29 7.41
CA SER A 296 -9.46 9.49 8.61
C SER A 296 -10.16 8.18 8.27
N PHE A 297 -9.55 7.11 8.67
CA PHE A 297 -10.11 5.76 8.73
C PHE A 297 -9.28 4.96 9.72
N ALA A 298 -9.91 4.33 10.70
CA ALA A 298 -9.25 3.55 11.73
C ALA A 298 -10.05 2.27 11.98
N MET A 299 -9.43 1.13 11.78
CA MET A 299 -10.03 -0.18 12.03
C MET A 299 -8.92 -1.20 12.24
N SER A 300 -9.05 -2.11 13.19
CA SER A 300 -8.03 -3.09 13.52
C SER A 300 -8.61 -4.46 13.85
N GLY A 301 -7.77 -5.47 13.94
CA GLY A 301 -8.11 -6.80 14.44
C GLY A 301 -9.25 -7.47 13.69
N ASP A 302 -10.15 -8.09 14.45
CA ASP A 302 -11.28 -8.86 13.90
C ASP A 302 -12.27 -8.00 13.12
N GLN A 303 -12.47 -6.76 13.56
CA GLN A 303 -13.33 -5.82 12.83
C GLN A 303 -12.78 -5.53 11.44
N LEU A 304 -11.48 -5.29 11.33
CA LEU A 304 -10.80 -5.11 10.05
C LEU A 304 -10.88 -6.37 9.18
N THR A 305 -10.66 -7.54 9.78
CA THR A 305 -10.74 -8.82 9.07
C THR A 305 -12.13 -9.04 8.45
N ALA A 306 -13.19 -8.77 9.20
CA ALA A 306 -14.58 -8.85 8.70
C ALA A 306 -14.85 -7.85 7.56
N TYR A 307 -14.37 -6.61 7.72
CA TYR A 307 -14.48 -5.57 6.69
C TYR A 307 -13.75 -5.98 5.40
N ILE A 308 -12.53 -6.49 5.50
CA ILE A 308 -11.72 -6.93 4.35
C ILE A 308 -12.39 -8.10 3.63
N LYS A 309 -12.88 -9.09 4.38
CA LYS A 309 -13.60 -10.23 3.79
C LYS A 309 -14.77 -9.76 2.94
N LYS A 310 -15.61 -8.89 3.49
CA LYS A 310 -16.73 -8.31 2.74
C LYS A 310 -16.26 -7.51 1.52
N THR A 311 -15.21 -6.70 1.66
CA THR A 311 -14.68 -5.88 0.57
C THR A 311 -14.15 -6.75 -0.58
N VAL A 312 -13.45 -7.85 -0.29
CA VAL A 312 -12.96 -8.79 -1.31
C VAL A 312 -14.12 -9.50 -2.00
N GLU A 313 -15.16 -9.88 -1.28
CA GLU A 313 -16.37 -10.46 -1.86
C GLU A 313 -17.08 -9.47 -2.81
N ASP A 314 -17.20 -8.20 -2.41
CA ASP A 314 -17.81 -7.15 -3.22
C ASP A 314 -16.97 -6.88 -4.48
N TYR A 315 -15.63 -6.82 -4.35
CA TYR A 315 -14.72 -6.67 -5.49
C TYR A 315 -14.77 -7.89 -6.43
N ARG A 316 -14.94 -9.10 -5.90
CA ARG A 316 -15.08 -10.31 -6.73
C ARG A 316 -16.35 -10.24 -7.58
N LYS A 317 -17.49 -9.90 -6.98
CA LYS A 317 -18.77 -9.71 -7.70
C LYS A 317 -18.65 -8.63 -8.78
N GLN A 318 -18.02 -7.50 -8.46
CA GLN A 318 -17.81 -6.40 -9.40
C GLN A 318 -16.87 -6.81 -10.54
N SER A 319 -15.81 -7.53 -10.25
CA SER A 319 -14.85 -8.00 -11.25
C SER A 319 -15.44 -9.05 -12.18
N ASP A 320 -16.28 -9.95 -11.66
CA ASP A 320 -17.04 -10.93 -12.45
C ASP A 320 -17.98 -10.25 -13.44
N GLN A 321 -18.78 -9.27 -12.99
CA GLN A 321 -19.66 -8.47 -13.85
C GLN A 321 -18.93 -7.73 -14.98
N LEU A 322 -17.64 -7.46 -14.79
CA LEU A 322 -16.77 -6.78 -15.77
C LEU A 322 -15.99 -7.77 -16.65
N GLY A 323 -16.11 -9.08 -16.42
CA GLY A 323 -15.35 -10.12 -17.11
C GLY A 323 -13.85 -10.09 -16.81
N LEU A 324 -13.47 -9.67 -15.60
CA LEU A 324 -12.08 -9.53 -15.14
C LEU A 324 -11.60 -10.71 -14.30
N ILE A 325 -12.48 -11.64 -13.94
CA ILE A 325 -12.16 -12.91 -13.29
C ILE A 325 -12.12 -13.99 -14.36
N ARG A 326 -11.13 -14.87 -14.29
CA ARG A 326 -11.00 -16.06 -15.15
C ARG A 326 -11.50 -17.30 -14.43
#